data_551465ba3fe90266475059fba78a9cf1
#
_entry.id   551465ba3fe90266475059fba78a9cf1
#
_cell.length_a   1.000
_cell.length_b   1.000
_cell.length_c   1.000
_cell.angle_alpha   90.00
_cell.angle_beta   90.00
_cell.angle_gamma   90.00
#
_symmetry.space_group_name_H-M   'P 1'
#
loop_
_entity.id
_entity.type
_entity.pdbx_description
1 polymer ?
#
loop_
_entity_poly.entity_id
_entity_poly.type
_entity_poly.pdbx_seq_one_letter_code
_entity_poly.pdbx_strand_id
1 'polypeptide(L)'
;MNKIIKKLSLGVLLASSISLSPLANADTADGASLMNKSWDQIVETAKGGEVNWFLWGGADHINQYVTEYVGGVLKDQYDITLNRVPLTDTAAAVNTVLSEKESGVNDKGTVDMIWINGENFKTMKQGDMAWCGYLDKLPNNKLVNWNNQAIANDFGVPVDGCESPWNRAHSVFAYDTATMAKPPMSIGELIEWIKAKPGMFTYPAPPDVTGSAFVRHVFYDAAGGAENLLGPFDQAKYDAAASKAWKILNDLEPFLWREGKTYPANPSALTQLFANT
;
A
#
# COMPACT_ATOMS: atom_id res chain seq x y z
N MET A 1 56.66 -49.35 23.53
CA MET A 1 56.22 -50.40 22.56
C MET A 1 54.72 -50.58 22.75
N ASN A 2 53.91 -49.89 22.06
CA ASN A 2 52.46 -50.11 22.05
C ASN A 2 51.93 -49.86 20.62
N LYS A 3 51.46 -50.93 20.02
CA LYS A 3 50.83 -50.94 18.71
C LYS A 3 49.42 -50.38 18.80
N ILE A 4 49.11 -49.31 18.08
CA ILE A 4 47.80 -48.75 17.92
C ILE A 4 47.19 -49.40 16.66
N ILE A 5 46.09 -50.14 16.86
CA ILE A 5 45.26 -50.72 15.84
C ILE A 5 44.32 -49.66 15.31
N LYS A 6 44.45 -49.28 14.03
CA LYS A 6 43.47 -48.44 13.33
C LYS A 6 42.28 -49.28 12.92
N LYS A 7 41.08 -48.99 13.46
CA LYS A 7 39.80 -49.47 12.92
C LYS A 7 39.37 -48.52 11.81
N LEU A 8 39.33 -49.03 10.59
CA LEU A 8 38.59 -48.38 9.49
C LEU A 8 37.11 -48.61 9.66
N SER A 9 36.35 -47.56 9.91
CA SER A 9 34.89 -47.58 9.80
C SER A 9 34.50 -47.16 8.38
N LEU A 10 33.90 -48.10 7.66
CA LEU A 10 33.33 -47.91 6.34
C LEU A 10 32.00 -47.15 6.49
N GLY A 11 32.03 -45.84 6.22
CA GLY A 11 30.81 -45.02 6.20
C GLY A 11 30.09 -45.22 4.86
N VAL A 12 28.90 -45.80 4.92
CA VAL A 12 27.97 -45.86 3.79
C VAL A 12 27.39 -44.47 3.59
N LEU A 13 27.80 -43.77 2.55
CA LEU A 13 27.12 -42.54 2.07
C LEU A 13 25.84 -42.98 1.36
N LEU A 14 24.69 -42.77 2.04
CA LEU A 14 23.38 -42.70 1.38
C LEU A 14 23.31 -41.39 0.59
N ALA A 15 23.49 -41.45 -0.71
CA ALA A 15 23.19 -40.36 -1.62
C ALA A 15 21.68 -40.23 -1.73
N SER A 16 21.08 -39.33 -0.92
CA SER A 16 19.71 -38.89 -1.13
C SER A 16 19.68 -38.05 -2.40
N SER A 17 19.17 -38.63 -3.48
CA SER A 17 18.82 -37.89 -4.70
C SER A 17 17.64 -36.96 -4.37
N ILE A 18 17.96 -35.70 -4.07
CA ILE A 18 16.97 -34.61 -4.09
C ILE A 18 16.64 -34.41 -5.56
N SER A 19 15.51 -34.95 -6.01
CA SER A 19 14.90 -34.57 -7.27
C SER A 19 14.46 -33.11 -7.14
N LEU A 20 15.31 -32.21 -7.61
CA LEU A 20 14.87 -30.86 -7.96
C LEU A 20 13.86 -31.02 -9.10
N SER A 21 12.58 -30.92 -8.77
CA SER A 21 11.57 -30.65 -9.78
C SER A 21 12.00 -29.34 -10.45
N PRO A 22 12.04 -29.25 -11.78
CA PRO A 22 12.26 -27.98 -12.42
C PRO A 22 11.10 -27.07 -11.99
N LEU A 23 11.42 -25.97 -11.30
CA LEU A 23 10.52 -24.85 -11.20
C LEU A 23 10.13 -24.52 -12.64
N ALA A 24 8.85 -24.67 -12.96
CA ALA A 24 8.33 -24.20 -14.22
C ALA A 24 8.66 -22.71 -14.27
N ASN A 25 9.62 -22.34 -15.12
CA ASN A 25 9.83 -20.96 -15.48
C ASN A 25 8.54 -20.52 -16.18
N ALA A 26 7.65 -19.84 -15.48
CA ALA A 26 6.66 -19.03 -16.15
C ALA A 26 7.46 -18.05 -17.02
N ASP A 27 7.36 -18.18 -18.33
CA ASP A 27 7.96 -17.22 -19.26
C ASP A 27 7.38 -15.86 -18.91
N THR A 28 8.24 -14.95 -18.44
CA THR A 28 7.84 -13.58 -18.19
C THR A 28 7.40 -12.98 -19.50
N ALA A 29 6.11 -12.67 -19.61
CA ALA A 29 5.59 -12.08 -20.83
C ALA A 29 6.16 -10.67 -20.97
N ASP A 30 6.82 -10.40 -22.11
CA ASP A 30 7.21 -9.04 -22.49
C ASP A 30 5.94 -8.16 -22.58
N GLY A 31 5.84 -7.15 -21.71
CA GLY A 31 4.70 -6.24 -21.65
C GLY A 31 4.40 -5.58 -23.00
N ALA A 32 5.42 -5.25 -23.80
CA ALA A 32 5.24 -4.70 -25.13
C ALA A 32 4.59 -5.71 -26.09
N SER A 33 4.93 -6.99 -26.00
CA SER A 33 4.31 -8.03 -26.81
C SER A 33 2.84 -8.26 -26.46
N LEU A 34 2.47 -8.11 -25.18
CA LEU A 34 1.10 -8.23 -24.70
C LEU A 34 0.20 -7.13 -25.28
N MET A 35 0.73 -5.93 -25.48
CA MET A 35 -0.04 -4.81 -26.05
C MET A 35 -0.52 -5.07 -27.48
N ASN A 36 0.09 -6.00 -28.19
CA ASN A 36 -0.31 -6.40 -29.55
C ASN A 36 -1.30 -7.57 -29.59
N LYS A 37 -1.61 -8.19 -28.44
CA LYS A 37 -2.52 -9.35 -28.33
C LYS A 37 -3.95 -8.92 -28.04
N SER A 38 -4.92 -9.75 -28.44
CA SER A 38 -6.29 -9.65 -27.95
C SER A 38 -6.38 -10.06 -26.48
N TRP A 39 -7.47 -9.70 -25.80
CA TRP A 39 -7.69 -10.11 -24.41
C TRP A 39 -7.66 -11.63 -24.25
N ASP A 40 -8.33 -12.37 -25.14
CA ASP A 40 -8.36 -13.83 -25.09
C ASP A 40 -6.95 -14.44 -25.25
N GLN A 41 -6.12 -13.85 -26.10
CA GLN A 41 -4.73 -14.27 -26.26
C GLN A 41 -3.88 -13.96 -25.01
N ILE A 42 -4.15 -12.82 -24.33
CA ILE A 42 -3.49 -12.49 -23.06
C ILE A 42 -3.88 -13.52 -21.99
N VAL A 43 -5.17 -13.81 -21.84
CA VAL A 43 -5.69 -14.81 -20.89
C VAL A 43 -5.05 -16.19 -21.15
N GLU A 44 -4.98 -16.62 -22.41
CA GLU A 44 -4.36 -17.92 -22.76
C GLU A 44 -2.87 -17.94 -22.43
N THR A 45 -2.16 -16.82 -22.63
CA THR A 45 -0.73 -16.71 -22.27
C THR A 45 -0.51 -16.75 -20.75
N ALA A 46 -1.48 -16.27 -19.96
CA ALA A 46 -1.37 -16.20 -18.50
C ALA A 46 -1.67 -17.54 -17.77
N LYS A 47 -2.28 -18.52 -18.47
CA LYS A 47 -2.63 -19.82 -17.87
C LYS A 47 -1.39 -20.54 -17.32
N GLY A 48 -1.53 -21.11 -16.14
CA GLY A 48 -0.44 -21.80 -15.44
C GLY A 48 0.57 -20.87 -14.79
N GLY A 49 0.37 -19.55 -14.92
CA GLY A 49 1.25 -18.54 -14.34
C GLY A 49 1.03 -18.30 -12.84
N GLU A 50 1.92 -17.51 -12.27
CA GLU A 50 1.85 -17.04 -10.88
C GLU A 50 1.88 -15.52 -10.85
N VAL A 51 1.21 -14.93 -9.85
CA VAL A 51 1.21 -13.49 -9.58
C VAL A 51 1.52 -13.24 -8.11
N ASN A 52 2.60 -12.54 -7.83
CA ASN A 52 2.97 -12.08 -6.51
C ASN A 52 2.36 -10.69 -6.27
N TRP A 53 1.27 -10.64 -5.53
CA TRP A 53 0.59 -9.40 -5.21
C TRP A 53 1.01 -8.90 -3.83
N PHE A 54 1.77 -7.83 -3.82
CA PHE A 54 2.23 -7.14 -2.63
C PHE A 54 1.16 -6.15 -2.17
N LEU A 55 0.59 -6.37 -0.99
CA LEU A 55 -0.49 -5.54 -0.48
C LEU A 55 -0.46 -5.42 1.04
N TRP A 56 -1.07 -4.34 1.54
CA TRP A 56 -1.23 -4.14 2.97
C TRP A 56 -2.03 -5.29 3.61
N GLY A 57 -1.45 -5.89 4.65
CA GLY A 57 -1.99 -7.10 5.30
C GLY A 57 -2.76 -6.86 6.60
N GLY A 58 -3.09 -5.60 6.93
CA GLY A 58 -3.62 -5.23 8.24
C GLY A 58 -5.12 -5.47 8.48
N ALA A 59 -5.85 -6.09 7.54
CA ALA A 59 -7.28 -6.37 7.68
C ALA A 59 -7.62 -7.79 7.25
N ASP A 60 -8.02 -8.65 8.18
CA ASP A 60 -8.28 -10.07 7.93
C ASP A 60 -9.35 -10.30 6.86
N HIS A 61 -10.44 -9.53 6.85
CA HIS A 61 -11.50 -9.65 5.85
C HIS A 61 -11.02 -9.32 4.43
N ILE A 62 -10.09 -8.37 4.26
CA ILE A 62 -9.47 -8.07 2.96
C ILE A 62 -8.51 -9.19 2.58
N ASN A 63 -7.70 -9.65 3.53
CA ASN A 63 -6.78 -10.77 3.32
C ASN A 63 -7.53 -12.01 2.85
N GLN A 64 -8.64 -12.34 3.52
CA GLN A 64 -9.50 -13.47 3.16
C GLN A 64 -10.13 -13.28 1.77
N TYR A 65 -10.68 -12.10 1.48
CA TYR A 65 -11.24 -11.80 0.16
C TYR A 65 -10.22 -12.01 -0.96
N VAL A 66 -9.00 -11.48 -0.78
CA VAL A 66 -7.93 -11.63 -1.79
C VAL A 66 -7.50 -13.08 -1.94
N THR A 67 -7.28 -13.79 -0.83
CA THR A 67 -6.75 -15.17 -0.88
C THR A 67 -7.79 -16.17 -1.35
N GLU A 68 -9.01 -16.12 -0.78
CA GLU A 68 -10.03 -17.15 -1.02
C GLU A 68 -10.86 -16.82 -2.26
N TYR A 69 -11.38 -15.60 -2.37
CA TYR A 69 -12.25 -15.25 -3.50
C TYR A 69 -11.45 -14.92 -4.76
N VAL A 70 -10.55 -13.92 -4.70
CA VAL A 70 -9.79 -13.52 -5.90
C VAL A 70 -8.86 -14.64 -6.33
N GLY A 71 -8.10 -15.22 -5.40
CA GLY A 71 -7.20 -16.35 -5.69
C GLY A 71 -7.94 -17.58 -6.20
N GLY A 72 -9.10 -17.92 -5.60
CA GLY A 72 -9.97 -19.00 -6.06
C GLY A 72 -10.47 -18.79 -7.49
N VAL A 73 -11.02 -17.61 -7.79
CA VAL A 73 -11.48 -17.28 -9.15
C VAL A 73 -10.34 -17.33 -10.17
N LEU A 74 -9.17 -16.80 -9.84
CA LEU A 74 -8.00 -16.84 -10.72
C LEU A 74 -7.55 -18.28 -10.98
N LYS A 75 -7.54 -19.12 -9.95
CA LYS A 75 -7.16 -20.53 -10.10
C LYS A 75 -8.19 -21.32 -10.89
N ASP A 76 -9.47 -21.20 -10.55
CA ASP A 76 -10.52 -22.03 -11.13
C ASP A 76 -10.83 -21.66 -12.58
N GLN A 77 -10.81 -20.38 -12.92
CA GLN A 77 -11.19 -19.90 -14.25
C GLN A 77 -10.03 -19.71 -15.21
N TYR A 78 -8.84 -19.39 -14.68
CA TYR A 78 -7.68 -18.99 -15.50
C TYR A 78 -6.43 -19.82 -15.24
N ASP A 79 -6.48 -20.78 -14.30
CA ASP A 79 -5.32 -21.59 -13.84
C ASP A 79 -4.13 -20.71 -13.42
N ILE A 80 -4.41 -19.53 -12.84
CA ILE A 80 -3.39 -18.60 -12.31
C ILE A 80 -3.29 -18.77 -10.80
N THR A 81 -2.08 -18.89 -10.27
CA THR A 81 -1.82 -18.93 -8.84
C THR A 81 -1.56 -17.52 -8.32
N LEU A 82 -2.37 -17.05 -7.37
CA LEU A 82 -2.20 -15.76 -6.71
C LEU A 82 -1.45 -15.94 -5.38
N ASN A 83 -0.27 -15.37 -5.29
CA ASN A 83 0.53 -15.31 -4.07
C ASN A 83 0.32 -13.94 -3.40
N ARG A 84 -0.42 -13.91 -2.30
CA ARG A 84 -0.58 -12.70 -1.51
C ARG A 84 0.66 -12.47 -0.63
N VAL A 85 1.39 -11.38 -0.87
CA VAL A 85 2.57 -10.98 -0.09
C VAL A 85 2.19 -9.82 0.83
N PRO A 86 2.01 -10.05 2.15
CA PRO A 86 1.55 -9.03 3.07
C PRO A 86 2.65 -8.00 3.35
N LEU A 87 2.28 -6.73 3.30
CA LEU A 87 3.14 -5.59 3.64
C LEU A 87 2.63 -4.91 4.92
N THR A 88 3.55 -4.43 5.73
CA THR A 88 3.27 -3.46 6.80
C THR A 88 3.32 -2.03 6.26
N ASP A 89 4.13 -1.80 5.22
CA ASP A 89 4.30 -0.52 4.52
C ASP A 89 4.56 -0.78 3.04
N THR A 90 3.84 -0.09 2.17
CA THR A 90 3.97 -0.20 0.71
C THR A 90 5.35 0.24 0.20
N ALA A 91 6.02 1.15 0.90
CA ALA A 91 7.38 1.56 0.55
C ALA A 91 8.37 0.39 0.48
N ALA A 92 8.13 -0.71 1.22
CA ALA A 92 8.98 -1.90 1.14
C ALA A 92 8.93 -2.55 -0.26
N ALA A 93 7.76 -2.65 -0.89
CA ALA A 93 7.63 -3.16 -2.25
C ALA A 93 8.27 -2.22 -3.28
N VAL A 94 8.08 -0.90 -3.12
CA VAL A 94 8.72 0.13 -3.98
C VAL A 94 10.24 0.00 -3.93
N ASN A 95 10.82 -0.14 -2.74
CA ASN A 95 12.26 -0.33 -2.55
C ASN A 95 12.76 -1.65 -3.17
N THR A 96 11.95 -2.71 -3.12
CA THR A 96 12.29 -3.98 -3.79
C THR A 96 12.40 -3.76 -5.29
N VAL A 97 11.38 -3.16 -5.92
CA VAL A 97 11.39 -2.88 -7.37
C VAL A 97 12.56 -1.97 -7.75
N LEU A 98 12.85 -0.93 -6.95
CA LEU A 98 13.98 -0.05 -7.18
C LEU A 98 15.32 -0.82 -7.16
N SER A 99 15.52 -1.67 -6.15
CA SER A 99 16.74 -2.46 -6.01
C SER A 99 16.91 -3.48 -7.14
N GLU A 100 15.82 -4.10 -7.59
CA GLU A 100 15.81 -5.01 -8.73
C GLU A 100 16.19 -4.26 -10.02
N LYS A 101 15.56 -3.11 -10.27
CA LYS A 101 15.87 -2.25 -11.42
C LYS A 101 17.32 -1.78 -11.42
N GLU A 102 17.86 -1.31 -10.30
CA GLU A 102 19.26 -0.90 -10.15
C GLU A 102 20.23 -2.06 -10.36
N SER A 103 19.82 -3.28 -10.06
CA SER A 103 20.57 -4.50 -10.29
C SER A 103 20.43 -5.04 -11.73
N GLY A 104 19.70 -4.33 -12.61
CA GLY A 104 19.49 -4.72 -14.01
C GLY A 104 18.43 -5.80 -14.21
N VAL A 105 17.60 -6.10 -13.17
CA VAL A 105 16.46 -7.00 -13.28
C VAL A 105 15.28 -6.19 -13.82
N ASN A 106 14.97 -6.35 -15.10
CA ASN A 106 13.91 -5.57 -15.76
C ASN A 106 12.71 -6.41 -16.21
N ASP A 107 12.80 -7.73 -16.19
CA ASP A 107 11.80 -8.66 -16.73
C ASP A 107 11.49 -9.86 -15.81
N LYS A 108 12.24 -10.06 -14.74
CA LYS A 108 12.13 -11.21 -13.81
C LYS A 108 12.18 -10.75 -12.35
N GLY A 109 11.55 -9.64 -12.06
CA GLY A 109 11.41 -9.14 -10.69
C GLY A 109 10.50 -10.04 -9.85
N THR A 110 10.55 -9.86 -8.54
CA THR A 110 9.73 -10.63 -7.59
C THR A 110 8.37 -9.98 -7.32
N VAL A 111 8.19 -8.73 -7.75
CA VAL A 111 6.98 -7.95 -7.52
C VAL A 111 6.19 -7.82 -8.82
N ASP A 112 5.07 -8.54 -8.93
CA ASP A 112 4.23 -8.50 -10.13
C ASP A 112 3.13 -7.44 -10.01
N MET A 113 2.57 -7.26 -8.81
CA MET A 113 1.50 -6.31 -8.57
C MET A 113 1.62 -5.71 -7.17
N ILE A 114 1.32 -4.42 -7.04
CA ILE A 114 1.33 -3.70 -5.76
C ILE A 114 -0.02 -3.03 -5.54
N TRP A 115 -0.62 -3.17 -4.35
CA TRP A 115 -1.64 -2.25 -3.90
C TRP A 115 -0.94 -0.98 -3.42
N ILE A 116 -1.03 0.06 -4.22
CA ILE A 116 -0.23 1.26 -4.07
C ILE A 116 -1.12 2.50 -3.99
N ASN A 117 -0.61 3.57 -3.43
CA ASN A 117 -1.24 4.89 -3.44
C ASN A 117 -0.24 6.00 -3.10
N GLY A 118 -0.63 7.24 -3.39
CA GLY A 118 0.00 8.45 -2.91
C GLY A 118 1.46 8.61 -3.34
N GLU A 119 2.32 8.88 -2.38
CA GLU A 119 3.74 9.11 -2.63
C GLU A 119 4.48 7.88 -3.17
N ASN A 120 4.01 6.68 -2.82
CA ASN A 120 4.56 5.43 -3.35
C ASN A 120 4.29 5.32 -4.85
N PHE A 121 3.06 5.59 -5.29
CA PHE A 121 2.70 5.65 -6.72
C PHE A 121 3.52 6.72 -7.45
N LYS A 122 3.61 7.93 -6.88
CA LYS A 122 4.42 9.01 -7.43
C LYS A 122 5.88 8.57 -7.63
N THR A 123 6.47 7.91 -6.64
CA THR A 123 7.84 7.41 -6.69
C THR A 123 8.01 6.37 -7.80
N MET A 124 7.11 5.38 -7.89
CA MET A 124 7.12 4.36 -8.94
C MET A 124 7.04 4.99 -10.33
N LYS A 125 6.11 5.94 -10.51
CA LYS A 125 5.90 6.61 -11.79
C LYS A 125 7.09 7.49 -12.20
N GLN A 126 7.62 8.30 -11.28
CA GLN A 126 8.78 9.14 -11.54
C GLN A 126 10.08 8.36 -11.77
N GLY A 127 10.19 7.20 -11.14
CA GLY A 127 11.31 6.28 -11.32
C GLY A 127 11.20 5.39 -12.55
N ASP A 128 10.16 5.53 -13.36
CA ASP A 128 9.86 4.64 -14.49
C ASP A 128 9.91 3.15 -14.07
N MET A 129 9.25 2.85 -12.95
CA MET A 129 9.18 1.53 -12.33
C MET A 129 7.79 0.89 -12.45
N ALA A 130 6.79 1.63 -12.94
CA ALA A 130 5.44 1.14 -13.17
C ALA A 130 5.25 0.80 -14.65
N TRP A 131 4.58 -0.31 -14.93
CA TRP A 131 4.13 -0.60 -16.29
C TRP A 131 2.87 0.21 -16.59
N CYS A 132 2.96 1.13 -17.55
CA CYS A 132 1.89 2.03 -17.94
C CYS A 132 1.25 1.60 -19.28
N GLY A 133 0.02 2.07 -19.52
CA GLY A 133 -0.71 1.81 -20.78
C GLY A 133 -1.47 0.47 -20.82
N TYR A 134 -1.31 -0.42 -19.85
CA TYR A 134 -2.00 -1.71 -19.83
C TYR A 134 -3.52 -1.59 -19.63
N LEU A 135 -4.01 -0.48 -19.10
CA LEU A 135 -5.44 -0.26 -18.85
C LEU A 135 -6.28 -0.38 -20.11
N ASP A 136 -5.74 0.01 -21.26
CA ASP A 136 -6.44 -0.08 -22.55
C ASP A 136 -6.72 -1.53 -23.00
N LYS A 137 -6.00 -2.48 -22.40
CA LYS A 137 -6.21 -3.92 -22.63
C LYS A 137 -7.25 -4.53 -21.70
N LEU A 138 -7.59 -3.89 -20.60
CA LEU A 138 -8.55 -4.41 -19.65
C LEU A 138 -9.99 -4.23 -20.16
N PRO A 139 -10.78 -5.33 -20.34
CA PRO A 139 -12.14 -5.23 -20.87
C PRO A 139 -13.06 -4.35 -20.03
N ASN A 140 -12.82 -4.30 -18.71
CA ASN A 140 -13.61 -3.54 -17.75
C ASN A 140 -13.15 -2.09 -17.57
N ASN A 141 -12.06 -1.66 -18.22
CA ASN A 141 -11.58 -0.28 -18.16
C ASN A 141 -12.67 0.74 -18.61
N LYS A 142 -13.52 0.35 -19.54
CA LYS A 142 -14.69 1.14 -19.99
C LYS A 142 -15.74 1.41 -18.89
N LEU A 143 -15.71 0.67 -17.78
CA LEU A 143 -16.63 0.86 -16.65
C LEU A 143 -16.09 1.91 -15.65
N VAL A 144 -14.84 2.31 -15.80
CA VAL A 144 -14.20 3.29 -14.93
C VAL A 144 -14.51 4.71 -15.45
N ASN A 145 -15.00 5.57 -14.57
CA ASN A 145 -15.25 6.97 -14.92
C ASN A 145 -13.96 7.81 -14.79
N TRP A 146 -13.13 7.76 -15.80
CA TRP A 146 -11.88 8.52 -15.87
C TRP A 146 -12.05 10.05 -15.90
N ASN A 147 -13.27 10.57 -16.14
CA ASN A 147 -13.56 12.01 -16.01
C ASN A 147 -13.61 12.46 -14.54
N ASN A 148 -13.74 11.51 -13.60
CA ASN A 148 -13.69 11.82 -12.18
C ASN A 148 -12.23 12.02 -11.75
N GLN A 149 -11.87 13.24 -11.37
CA GLN A 149 -10.51 13.61 -10.99
C GLN A 149 -9.98 12.82 -9.78
N ALA A 150 -10.86 12.34 -8.90
CA ALA A 150 -10.50 11.49 -7.77
C ALA A 150 -10.17 10.03 -8.18
N ILE A 151 -10.40 9.68 -9.45
CA ILE A 151 -10.03 8.38 -10.03
C ILE A 151 -8.87 8.55 -11.01
N ALA A 152 -8.90 9.64 -11.81
CA ALA A 152 -7.87 9.95 -12.78
C ALA A 152 -6.54 10.43 -12.17
N ASN A 153 -6.55 10.73 -10.86
CA ASN A 153 -5.35 11.12 -10.11
C ASN A 153 -5.25 10.35 -8.81
N ASP A 154 -4.06 9.92 -8.48
CA ASP A 154 -3.72 9.42 -7.14
C ASP A 154 -2.96 10.51 -6.37
N PHE A 155 -3.57 11.02 -5.29
CA PHE A 155 -3.08 12.14 -4.48
C PHE A 155 -2.53 13.32 -5.33
N GLY A 156 -3.23 13.64 -6.42
CA GLY A 156 -2.88 14.75 -7.32
C GLY A 156 -1.86 14.39 -8.40
N VAL A 157 -1.38 13.17 -8.47
CA VAL A 157 -0.54 12.66 -9.55
C VAL A 157 -1.44 11.98 -10.60
N PRO A 158 -1.43 12.41 -11.87
CA PRO A 158 -2.20 11.75 -12.92
C PRO A 158 -1.85 10.27 -13.03
N VAL A 159 -2.87 9.41 -13.14
CA VAL A 159 -2.70 7.96 -13.25
C VAL A 159 -2.05 7.57 -14.58
N ASP A 160 -2.45 8.21 -15.70
CA ASP A 160 -1.91 8.04 -17.05
C ASP A 160 -1.74 6.56 -17.49
N GLY A 161 -2.68 5.71 -17.11
CA GLY A 161 -2.65 4.30 -17.47
C GLY A 161 -1.68 3.41 -16.70
N CYS A 162 -1.05 3.93 -15.65
CA CYS A 162 -0.08 3.21 -14.82
C CYS A 162 -0.71 2.52 -13.60
N GLU A 163 -1.97 2.80 -13.30
CA GLU A 163 -2.66 2.32 -12.12
C GLU A 163 -4.13 2.01 -12.42
N SER A 164 -4.62 0.87 -11.91
CA SER A 164 -6.03 0.49 -12.01
C SER A 164 -6.73 0.70 -10.66
N PRO A 165 -7.93 1.30 -10.62
CA PRO A 165 -8.63 1.50 -9.36
C PRO A 165 -9.00 0.16 -8.72
N TRP A 166 -8.60 -0.04 -7.47
CA TRP A 166 -8.90 -1.23 -6.68
C TRP A 166 -10.16 -1.05 -5.83
N ASN A 167 -10.14 -0.08 -4.96
CA ASN A 167 -11.26 0.28 -4.10
C ASN A 167 -11.30 1.78 -3.84
N ARG A 168 -12.26 2.21 -3.02
CA ARG A 168 -12.36 3.60 -2.59
C ARG A 168 -12.42 3.64 -1.06
N ALA A 169 -11.49 4.37 -0.47
CA ALA A 169 -11.44 4.61 0.96
C ALA A 169 -11.62 6.09 1.27
N HIS A 170 -12.12 6.37 2.47
CA HIS A 170 -12.20 7.72 3.01
C HIS A 170 -11.56 7.72 4.40
N SER A 171 -10.75 8.75 4.69
CA SER A 171 -10.35 9.03 6.05
C SER A 171 -11.54 9.59 6.82
N VAL A 172 -11.86 8.96 7.96
CA VAL A 172 -12.99 9.33 8.80
C VAL A 172 -12.53 9.46 10.25
N PHE A 173 -13.26 10.25 11.04
CA PHE A 173 -13.12 10.25 12.48
C PHE A 173 -14.15 9.28 13.08
N ALA A 174 -13.73 8.43 14.01
CA ALA A 174 -14.60 7.60 14.79
C ALA A 174 -14.80 8.20 16.18
N TYR A 175 -16.01 8.09 16.72
CA TYR A 175 -16.34 8.54 18.08
C TYR A 175 -17.31 7.55 18.72
N ASP A 176 -17.25 7.46 20.05
CA ASP A 176 -18.17 6.64 20.83
C ASP A 176 -19.49 7.43 21.07
N THR A 177 -20.59 6.91 20.53
CA THR A 177 -21.92 7.53 20.68
C THR A 177 -22.49 7.42 22.10
N ALA A 178 -21.94 6.54 22.95
CA ALA A 178 -22.35 6.45 24.35
C ALA A 178 -21.79 7.62 25.17
N THR A 179 -20.66 8.16 24.79
CA THR A 179 -19.96 9.24 25.51
C THR A 179 -20.04 10.59 24.81
N MET A 180 -20.36 10.61 23.51
CA MET A 180 -20.40 11.81 22.69
C MET A 180 -21.68 11.86 21.83
N ALA A 181 -22.66 12.64 22.25
CA ALA A 181 -23.95 12.78 21.54
C ALA A 181 -23.79 13.55 20.20
N LYS A 182 -22.85 14.49 20.13
CA LYS A 182 -22.60 15.32 18.95
C LYS A 182 -21.08 15.47 18.74
N PRO A 183 -20.52 14.88 17.66
CA PRO A 183 -19.10 15.02 17.36
C PRO A 183 -18.78 16.42 16.79
N PRO A 184 -17.50 16.85 16.87
CA PRO A 184 -17.01 18.01 16.14
C PRO A 184 -17.23 17.84 14.62
N MET A 185 -17.66 18.90 13.95
CA MET A 185 -17.98 18.88 12.51
C MET A 185 -16.99 19.68 11.67
N SER A 186 -15.96 20.27 12.29
CA SER A 186 -14.88 20.98 11.65
C SER A 186 -13.57 20.74 12.39
N ILE A 187 -12.44 21.03 11.73
CA ILE A 187 -11.11 20.95 12.36
C ILE A 187 -11.05 21.93 13.54
N GLY A 188 -11.58 23.15 13.41
CA GLY A 188 -11.63 24.10 14.50
C GLY A 188 -12.39 23.60 15.72
N GLU A 189 -13.60 23.00 15.52
CA GLU A 189 -14.35 22.40 16.62
C GLU A 189 -13.62 21.20 17.23
N LEU A 190 -12.95 20.38 16.41
CA LEU A 190 -12.13 19.26 16.87
C LEU A 190 -10.99 19.71 17.75
N ILE A 191 -10.28 20.79 17.36
CA ILE A 191 -9.19 21.39 18.14
C ILE A 191 -9.68 21.81 19.53
N GLU A 192 -10.79 22.52 19.60
CA GLU A 192 -11.36 22.97 20.86
C GLU A 192 -11.84 21.77 21.72
N TRP A 193 -12.42 20.76 21.11
CA TRP A 193 -12.81 19.53 21.80
C TRP A 193 -11.60 18.78 22.37
N ILE A 194 -10.50 18.65 21.60
CA ILE A 194 -9.27 17.99 22.06
C ILE A 194 -8.70 18.70 23.30
N LYS A 195 -8.64 20.03 23.28
CA LYS A 195 -8.18 20.82 24.42
C LYS A 195 -9.08 20.69 25.65
N ALA A 196 -10.38 20.59 25.43
CA ALA A 196 -11.37 20.41 26.51
C ALA A 196 -11.37 18.97 27.09
N LYS A 197 -10.86 17.99 26.34
CA LYS A 197 -10.84 16.56 26.68
C LYS A 197 -9.45 15.96 26.46
N PRO A 198 -8.44 16.39 27.26
CA PRO A 198 -7.08 15.89 27.09
C PRO A 198 -6.99 14.37 27.16
N GLY A 199 -6.17 13.79 26.31
CA GLY A 199 -5.92 12.34 26.24
C GLY A 199 -6.97 11.54 25.46
N MET A 200 -8.04 12.15 24.99
CA MET A 200 -9.17 11.46 24.32
C MET A 200 -9.06 11.42 22.80
N PHE A 201 -7.98 11.92 22.22
CA PHE A 201 -7.79 11.93 20.77
C PHE A 201 -6.37 11.51 20.40
N THR A 202 -6.28 10.72 19.34
CA THR A 202 -5.01 10.39 18.67
C THR A 202 -5.25 10.04 17.19
N TYR A 203 -4.17 9.91 16.46
CA TYR A 203 -4.14 9.47 15.05
C TYR A 203 -2.88 8.62 14.82
N PRO A 204 -2.80 7.81 13.75
CA PRO A 204 -1.60 7.03 13.45
C PRO A 204 -0.39 7.93 13.18
N ALA A 205 0.80 7.44 13.53
CA ALA A 205 2.05 8.18 13.26
C ALA A 205 2.29 8.34 11.75
N PRO A 206 2.50 9.55 11.22
CA PRO A 206 3.07 9.68 9.88
C PRO A 206 4.42 8.92 9.77
N PRO A 207 4.75 8.29 8.64
CA PRO A 207 4.15 8.47 7.31
C PRO A 207 2.91 7.59 7.00
N ASP A 208 2.28 6.95 8.00
CA ASP A 208 1.02 6.24 7.77
C ASP A 208 0.02 7.11 7.02
N VAL A 209 -0.67 6.53 6.02
CA VAL A 209 -1.60 7.25 5.13
C VAL A 209 -2.71 7.95 5.90
N THR A 210 -3.26 7.32 6.94
CA THR A 210 -4.36 7.87 7.76
C THR A 210 -3.86 9.01 8.64
N GLY A 211 -2.69 8.84 9.28
CA GLY A 211 -2.07 9.89 10.06
C GLY A 211 -1.66 11.09 9.20
N SER A 212 -1.06 10.83 8.04
CA SER A 212 -0.72 11.86 7.06
C SER A 212 -1.99 12.58 6.54
N ALA A 213 -3.14 11.87 6.42
CA ALA A 213 -4.40 12.50 6.06
C ALA A 213 -4.89 13.49 7.12
N PHE A 214 -4.79 13.14 8.41
CA PHE A 214 -5.12 14.08 9.49
C PHE A 214 -4.25 15.33 9.43
N VAL A 215 -2.93 15.18 9.30
CA VAL A 215 -2.01 16.33 9.16
C VAL A 215 -2.41 17.20 7.96
N ARG A 216 -2.69 16.60 6.79
CA ARG A 216 -3.15 17.34 5.60
C ARG A 216 -4.46 18.09 5.85
N HIS A 217 -5.41 17.53 6.60
CA HIS A 217 -6.66 18.24 6.94
C HIS A 217 -6.39 19.49 7.78
N VAL A 218 -5.44 19.42 8.71
CA VAL A 218 -5.01 20.60 9.47
C VAL A 218 -4.36 21.66 8.55
N PHE A 219 -3.58 21.21 7.55
CA PHE A 219 -3.01 22.14 6.55
C PHE A 219 -4.09 22.77 5.67
N TYR A 220 -5.10 22.02 5.24
CA TYR A 220 -6.22 22.55 4.46
C TYR A 220 -7.03 23.57 5.25
N ASP A 221 -7.29 23.31 6.52
CA ASP A 221 -7.93 24.27 7.42
C ASP A 221 -7.10 25.55 7.61
N ALA A 222 -5.80 25.39 7.84
CA ALA A 222 -4.85 26.50 7.99
C ALA A 222 -4.74 27.36 6.72
N ALA A 223 -4.92 26.76 5.55
CA ALA A 223 -4.92 27.43 4.24
C ALA A 223 -6.27 28.09 3.91
N GLY A 224 -7.31 27.86 4.70
CA GLY A 224 -8.68 28.34 4.44
C GLY A 224 -9.46 27.54 3.42
N GLY A 225 -9.02 26.30 3.12
CA GLY A 225 -9.67 25.35 2.23
C GLY A 225 -8.68 24.50 1.45
N ALA A 226 -9.08 23.28 1.10
CA ALA A 226 -8.23 22.35 0.34
C ALA A 226 -7.85 22.90 -1.04
N GLU A 227 -8.77 23.60 -1.70
CA GLU A 227 -8.60 24.21 -3.02
C GLU A 227 -7.39 25.17 -3.10
N ASN A 228 -6.99 25.76 -1.96
CA ASN A 228 -5.85 26.66 -1.91
C ASN A 228 -4.49 25.94 -1.99
N LEU A 229 -4.47 24.61 -1.73
CA LEU A 229 -3.27 23.77 -1.75
C LEU A 229 -3.29 22.69 -2.84
N LEU A 230 -4.39 22.58 -3.61
CA LEU A 230 -4.45 21.62 -4.70
C LEU A 230 -3.67 22.09 -5.93
N GLY A 231 -3.25 21.15 -6.76
CA GLY A 231 -2.48 21.37 -7.99
C GLY A 231 -0.97 21.19 -7.80
N PRO A 232 -0.15 21.69 -8.72
CA PRO A 232 1.29 21.62 -8.61
C PRO A 232 1.81 22.25 -7.32
N PHE A 233 2.89 21.69 -6.77
CA PHE A 233 3.48 22.21 -5.55
C PHE A 233 3.91 23.68 -5.71
N ASP A 234 3.48 24.53 -4.77
CA ASP A 234 3.79 25.96 -4.68
C ASP A 234 4.38 26.24 -3.30
N GLN A 235 5.66 26.60 -3.26
CA GLN A 235 6.40 26.85 -2.02
C GLN A 235 5.78 27.99 -1.20
N ALA A 236 5.34 29.07 -1.83
CA ALA A 236 4.77 30.21 -1.12
C ALA A 236 3.43 29.87 -0.45
N LYS A 237 2.57 29.12 -1.14
CA LYS A 237 1.33 28.61 -0.58
C LYS A 237 1.57 27.63 0.58
N TYR A 238 2.55 26.74 0.40
CA TYR A 238 2.95 25.80 1.45
C TYR A 238 3.44 26.57 2.68
N ASP A 239 4.37 27.50 2.55
CA ASP A 239 4.95 28.25 3.68
C ASP A 239 3.88 29.06 4.44
N ALA A 240 2.93 29.66 3.71
CA ALA A 240 1.81 30.39 4.31
C ALA A 240 0.89 29.50 5.15
N ALA A 241 0.60 28.29 4.69
CA ALA A 241 -0.21 27.32 5.43
C ALA A 241 0.59 26.63 6.54
N ALA A 242 1.83 26.25 6.26
CA ALA A 242 2.70 25.47 7.14
C ALA A 242 2.94 26.14 8.50
N SER A 243 3.20 27.45 8.51
CA SER A 243 3.40 28.20 9.75
C SER A 243 2.23 28.08 10.71
N LYS A 244 0.99 28.13 10.20
CA LYS A 244 -0.23 27.98 11.00
C LYS A 244 -0.49 26.52 11.36
N ALA A 245 -0.36 25.61 10.38
CA ALA A 245 -0.65 24.19 10.56
C ALA A 245 0.28 23.56 11.61
N TRP A 246 1.58 23.80 11.51
CA TRP A 246 2.55 23.28 12.49
C TRP A 246 2.34 23.90 13.87
N LYS A 247 1.96 25.17 13.94
CA LYS A 247 1.61 25.78 15.23
C LYS A 247 0.40 25.07 15.86
N ILE A 248 -0.65 24.81 15.08
CA ILE A 248 -1.84 24.07 15.57
C ILE A 248 -1.44 22.68 16.07
N LEU A 249 -0.69 21.90 15.28
CA LEU A 249 -0.27 20.54 15.62
C LEU A 249 0.59 20.53 16.90
N ASN A 250 1.55 21.43 17.01
CA ASN A 250 2.42 21.55 18.19
C ASN A 250 1.62 21.98 19.44
N ASP A 251 0.68 22.92 19.29
CA ASP A 251 -0.17 23.38 20.39
C ASP A 251 -1.15 22.27 20.85
N LEU A 252 -1.49 21.30 19.97
CA LEU A 252 -2.36 20.17 20.31
C LEU A 252 -1.61 19.03 20.98
N GLU A 253 -0.33 18.87 20.72
CA GLU A 253 0.47 17.71 21.15
C GLU A 253 0.28 17.39 22.65
N PRO A 254 0.34 18.36 23.59
CA PRO A 254 0.17 18.08 25.03
C PRO A 254 -1.22 17.56 25.40
N PHE A 255 -2.22 17.76 24.55
CA PHE A 255 -3.63 17.35 24.77
C PHE A 255 -3.97 16.02 24.11
N LEU A 256 -3.08 15.47 23.28
CA LEU A 256 -3.28 14.18 22.63
C LEU A 256 -3.15 13.02 23.63
N TRP A 257 -3.62 11.85 23.21
CA TRP A 257 -3.40 10.62 23.96
C TRP A 257 -1.91 10.45 24.31
N ARG A 258 -1.62 10.17 25.58
CA ARG A 258 -0.26 10.10 26.14
C ARG A 258 0.56 11.38 25.89
N GLU A 259 -0.10 12.53 25.86
CA GLU A 259 0.57 13.83 25.65
C GLU A 259 1.39 13.89 24.35
N GLY A 260 0.95 13.19 23.29
CA GLY A 260 1.66 13.14 22.02
C GLY A 260 3.00 12.43 22.02
N LYS A 261 3.42 11.82 23.14
CA LYS A 261 4.73 11.12 23.26
C LYS A 261 4.79 9.84 22.43
N THR A 262 3.66 9.30 22.04
CA THR A 262 3.54 8.08 21.23
C THR A 262 2.23 8.10 20.47
N TYR A 263 2.24 7.46 19.31
CA TYR A 263 1.09 7.35 18.40
C TYR A 263 0.87 5.90 18.01
N PRO A 264 -0.38 5.47 17.68
CA PRO A 264 -0.60 4.20 17.03
C PRO A 264 0.21 4.08 15.73
N ALA A 265 0.77 2.91 15.47
CA ALA A 265 1.64 2.73 14.30
C ALA A 265 0.85 2.72 12.96
N ASN A 266 -0.43 2.35 13.01
CA ASN A 266 -1.29 2.22 11.81
C ASN A 266 -2.78 2.20 12.22
N PRO A 267 -3.73 2.20 11.26
CA PRO A 267 -5.18 2.17 11.53
C PRO A 267 -5.64 0.97 12.35
N SER A 268 -5.01 -0.21 12.18
CA SER A 268 -5.38 -1.40 12.97
C SER A 268 -5.04 -1.22 14.44
N ALA A 269 -3.86 -0.68 14.75
CA ALA A 269 -3.47 -0.36 16.13
C ALA A 269 -4.37 0.74 16.73
N LEU A 270 -4.75 1.75 15.93
CA LEU A 270 -5.69 2.78 16.34
C LEU A 270 -7.07 2.19 16.66
N THR A 271 -7.60 1.32 15.80
CA THR A 271 -8.90 0.66 16.00
C THR A 271 -8.91 -0.19 17.27
N GLN A 272 -7.83 -0.96 17.51
CA GLN A 272 -7.69 -1.75 18.73
C GLN A 272 -7.60 -0.87 19.98
N LEU A 273 -6.87 0.24 19.90
CA LEU A 273 -6.82 1.20 21.01
C LEU A 273 -8.20 1.77 21.31
N PHE A 274 -8.91 2.24 20.28
CA PHE A 274 -10.26 2.81 20.41
C PHE A 274 -11.29 1.80 20.98
N ALA A 275 -11.21 0.53 20.57
CA ALA A 275 -12.11 -0.51 21.07
C ALA A 275 -11.86 -0.91 22.53
N ASN A 276 -10.69 -0.60 23.09
CA ASN A 276 -10.28 -0.96 24.44
C ASN A 276 -10.29 0.22 25.43
N THR A 277 -10.73 1.39 25.01
CA THR A 277 -10.88 2.59 25.85
C THR A 277 -12.34 2.93 26.13
#